data_b7db1f372d49506c3bee720cad6fbaa3
#
_entry.id   b7db1f372d49506c3bee720cad6fbaa3
#
_cell.length_a   1.000
_cell.length_b   1.000
_cell.length_c   1.000
_cell.angle_alpha   90.00
_cell.angle_beta   90.00
_cell.angle_gamma   90.00
#
_symmetry.space_group_name_H-M   'P 1'
#
loop_
_entity.id
_entity.type
_entity.pdbx_description
1 polymer ?
#
loop_
_entity_poly.entity_id
_entity_poly.type
_entity_poly.pdbx_seq_one_letter_code
_entity_poly.pdbx_strand_id
1 'polypeptide(L)'
;MQIRVLGCSGSIAAGSRTTSFLVDDNVLIDAGTGVGDLTLDEMTVIDHIFVTHSHLDHVLAIGLLADSVTRARRARNRPPIRVHALAPTLAALRSHVFNGVIWPDFTRLPDVQAPVLALVPIEIGQVV
;
A
#
# COMPACT_ATOMS: atom_id res chain seq x y z
N MET A 1 15.50 10.04 9.88
CA MET A 1 14.98 8.81 9.24
C MET A 1 14.92 7.71 10.27
N GLN A 2 13.73 7.18 10.51
CA GLN A 2 13.48 6.05 11.39
C GLN A 2 12.88 4.93 10.55
N ILE A 3 13.29 3.69 10.79
CA ILE A 3 12.72 2.51 10.13
C ILE A 3 12.13 1.60 11.19
N ARG A 4 10.84 1.28 11.07
CA ARG A 4 10.13 0.30 11.88
C ARG A 4 9.85 -0.94 11.03
N VAL A 5 10.38 -2.08 11.44
CA VAL A 5 10.09 -3.36 10.79
C VAL A 5 8.72 -3.85 11.25
N LEU A 6 7.75 -3.87 10.35
CA LEU A 6 6.40 -4.38 10.61
C LEU A 6 6.33 -5.87 10.31
N GLY A 7 7.12 -6.35 9.36
CA GLY A 7 7.25 -7.75 8.99
C GLY A 7 8.47 -7.96 8.11
N CYS A 8 9.11 -9.13 8.25
CA CYS A 8 10.30 -9.50 7.48
C CYS A 8 10.36 -11.02 7.22
N SER A 9 9.21 -11.71 7.29
CA SER A 9 9.10 -13.13 7.01
C SER A 9 8.55 -13.36 5.60
N GLY A 10 8.99 -14.41 4.92
CA GLY A 10 8.40 -14.85 3.64
C GLY A 10 7.11 -15.65 3.80
N SER A 11 6.66 -15.90 5.04
CA SER A 11 5.48 -16.69 5.36
C SER A 11 4.81 -16.19 6.64
N ILE A 12 3.61 -16.68 6.91
CA ILE A 12 2.85 -16.34 8.11
C ILE A 12 2.87 -17.45 9.15
N ALA A 13 2.97 -17.02 10.41
CA ALA A 13 2.75 -17.85 11.59
C ALA A 13 2.39 -16.94 12.77
N ALA A 14 2.08 -17.51 13.93
CA ALA A 14 1.94 -16.72 15.13
C ALA A 14 3.24 -15.94 15.40
N GLY A 15 3.14 -14.61 15.47
CA GLY A 15 4.30 -13.72 15.63
C GLY A 15 5.15 -13.48 14.37
N SER A 16 4.83 -14.11 13.23
CA SER A 16 5.51 -13.88 11.95
C SER A 16 4.61 -13.09 11.00
N ARG A 17 5.16 -12.00 10.44
CA ARG A 17 4.48 -11.12 9.49
C ARG A 17 5.27 -11.04 8.19
N THR A 18 4.58 -10.98 7.06
CA THR A 18 5.23 -10.81 5.77
C THR A 18 5.73 -9.39 5.57
N THR A 19 6.61 -9.22 4.59
CA THR A 19 7.47 -8.06 4.42
C THR A 19 6.71 -6.73 4.38
N SER A 20 7.00 -5.87 5.32
CA SER A 20 6.68 -4.44 5.25
C SER A 20 7.52 -3.64 6.23
N PHE A 21 7.97 -2.45 5.80
CA PHE A 21 8.76 -1.53 6.59
C PHE A 21 8.10 -0.16 6.57
N LEU A 22 7.94 0.45 7.74
CA LEU A 22 7.51 1.84 7.85
C LEU A 22 8.73 2.73 8.00
N VAL A 23 8.91 3.65 7.06
CA VAL A 23 9.96 4.66 7.09
C VAL A 23 9.34 5.98 7.53
N ASP A 24 9.90 6.54 8.59
CA ASP A 24 9.31 7.63 9.34
C ASP A 24 7.84 7.29 9.70
N ASP A 25 6.86 8.15 9.40
CA ASP A 25 5.47 7.90 9.74
C ASP A 25 4.55 7.69 8.52
N ASN A 26 5.04 7.92 7.30
CA ASN A 26 4.18 8.05 6.12
C ASN A 26 4.63 7.30 4.86
N VAL A 27 5.72 6.54 4.92
CA VAL A 27 6.22 5.77 3.78
C VAL A 27 6.30 4.29 4.13
N LEU A 28 5.64 3.44 3.34
CA LEU A 28 5.81 1.99 3.41
C LEU A 28 6.75 1.50 2.31
N ILE A 29 7.61 0.55 2.65
CA ILE A 29 8.31 -0.30 1.69
C ILE A 29 7.68 -1.69 1.80
N ASP A 30 7.05 -2.13 0.74
CA ASP A 30 6.14 -3.27 0.69
C ASP A 30 4.97 -3.18 1.68
N ALA A 31 3.93 -3.94 1.42
CA ALA A 31 2.71 -3.94 2.22
C ALA A 31 2.21 -5.37 2.45
N GLY A 32 3.02 -6.12 3.18
CA GLY A 32 2.67 -7.45 3.66
C GLY A 32 1.76 -7.42 4.88
N THR A 33 1.60 -8.57 5.53
CA THR A 33 0.67 -8.72 6.67
C THR A 33 1.02 -7.86 7.87
N GLY A 34 2.27 -7.42 8.00
CA GLY A 34 2.71 -6.53 9.09
C GLY A 34 2.02 -5.17 9.13
N VAL A 35 1.48 -4.71 8.00
CA VAL A 35 0.68 -3.45 7.95
C VAL A 35 -0.52 -3.53 8.89
N GLY A 36 -1.10 -4.71 9.09
CA GLY A 36 -2.24 -4.91 9.99
C GLY A 36 -1.95 -4.68 11.47
N ASP A 37 -0.69 -4.55 11.87
CA ASP A 37 -0.30 -4.23 13.25
C ASP A 37 -0.27 -2.70 13.51
N LEU A 38 -0.44 -1.87 12.47
CA LEU A 38 -0.59 -0.42 12.59
C LEU A 38 -1.97 -0.04 13.13
N THR A 39 -2.03 1.01 13.92
CA THR A 39 -3.30 1.63 14.29
C THR A 39 -3.94 2.32 13.08
N LEU A 40 -5.25 2.57 13.13
CA LEU A 40 -5.96 3.28 12.06
C LEU A 40 -5.39 4.69 11.83
N ASP A 41 -4.99 5.38 12.89
CA ASP A 41 -4.38 6.71 12.77
C ASP A 41 -3.00 6.64 12.07
N GLU A 42 -2.17 5.66 12.41
CA GLU A 42 -0.90 5.42 11.71
C GLU A 42 -1.12 5.06 10.24
N MET A 43 -2.09 4.19 9.93
CA MET A 43 -2.43 3.88 8.52
C MET A 43 -2.93 5.10 7.77
N THR A 44 -3.70 5.98 8.42
CA THR A 44 -4.31 7.15 7.78
C THR A 44 -3.30 8.16 7.28
N VAL A 45 -2.12 8.25 7.89
CA VAL A 45 -1.08 9.22 7.52
C VAL A 45 -0.09 8.70 6.46
N ILE A 46 -0.19 7.44 6.07
CA ILE A 46 0.65 6.86 5.00
C ILE A 46 0.29 7.52 3.67
N ASP A 47 1.27 8.12 3.02
CA ASP A 47 1.11 8.80 1.73
C ASP A 47 1.80 8.08 0.57
N HIS A 48 2.79 7.24 0.86
CA HIS A 48 3.58 6.54 -0.14
C HIS A 48 3.75 5.07 0.22
N ILE A 49 3.60 4.20 -0.77
CA ILE A 49 3.92 2.78 -0.69
C ILE A 49 4.85 2.46 -1.86
N PHE A 50 6.07 2.02 -1.58
CA PHE A 50 7.00 1.53 -2.58
C PHE A 50 6.93 0.01 -2.61
N VAL A 51 6.60 -0.56 -3.75
CA VAL A 51 6.45 -2.01 -3.93
C VAL A 51 7.64 -2.57 -4.69
N THR A 52 8.33 -3.52 -4.09
CA THR A 52 9.50 -4.16 -4.69
C THR A 52 9.09 -5.08 -5.85
N HIS A 53 8.06 -5.89 -5.67
CA HIS A 53 7.51 -6.79 -6.70
C HIS A 53 6.09 -7.24 -6.35
N SER A 54 5.41 -7.92 -7.27
CA SER A 54 3.97 -8.19 -7.22
C SER A 54 3.56 -9.44 -6.42
N HIS A 55 4.47 -10.13 -5.74
CA HIS A 55 4.09 -11.29 -4.94
C HIS A 55 3.15 -10.89 -3.80
N LEU A 56 2.21 -11.79 -3.49
CA LEU A 56 1.10 -11.51 -2.58
C LEU A 56 1.57 -11.10 -1.18
N ASP A 57 2.62 -11.73 -0.66
CA ASP A 57 3.22 -11.43 0.64
C ASP A 57 3.84 -10.03 0.75
N HIS A 58 3.99 -9.31 -0.37
CA HIS A 58 4.45 -7.93 -0.45
C HIS A 58 3.35 -6.91 -0.77
N VAL A 59 2.19 -7.35 -1.26
CA VAL A 59 1.17 -6.43 -1.79
C VAL A 59 -0.22 -6.58 -1.18
N LEU A 60 -0.49 -7.68 -0.44
CA LEU A 60 -1.85 -8.02 -0.01
C LEU A 60 -2.51 -6.93 0.86
N ALA A 61 -1.74 -6.21 1.66
CA ALA A 61 -2.30 -5.22 2.56
C ALA A 61 -2.58 -3.86 1.90
N ILE A 62 -2.16 -3.62 0.65
CA ILE A 62 -2.44 -2.34 -0.04
C ILE A 62 -3.95 -2.10 -0.12
N GLY A 63 -4.70 -3.09 -0.59
CA GLY A 63 -6.15 -3.00 -0.73
C GLY A 63 -6.86 -2.91 0.62
N LEU A 64 -6.43 -3.67 1.61
CA LEU A 64 -6.97 -3.67 2.97
C LEU A 64 -6.74 -2.32 3.66
N LEU A 65 -5.54 -1.77 3.52
CA LEU A 65 -5.20 -0.45 4.03
C LEU A 65 -6.06 0.63 3.36
N ALA A 66 -6.17 0.62 2.03
CA ALA A 66 -7.00 1.57 1.29
C ALA A 66 -8.45 1.56 1.78
N ASP A 67 -9.05 0.39 1.96
CA ASP A 67 -10.41 0.24 2.49
C ASP A 67 -10.52 0.82 3.91
N SER A 68 -9.60 0.46 4.79
CA SER A 68 -9.60 0.90 6.19
C SER A 68 -9.52 2.42 6.34
N VAL A 69 -8.74 3.11 5.50
CA VAL A 69 -8.45 4.55 5.67
C VAL A 69 -9.32 5.47 4.82
N THR A 70 -10.12 4.94 3.89
CA THR A 70 -10.91 5.74 2.93
C THR A 70 -11.70 6.85 3.62
N ARG A 71 -12.49 6.51 4.65
CA ARG A 71 -13.33 7.47 5.36
C ARG A 71 -12.51 8.53 6.10
N ALA A 72 -11.47 8.13 6.82
CA ALA A 72 -10.64 9.02 7.61
C ALA A 72 -9.82 9.97 6.73
N ARG A 73 -9.23 9.46 5.64
CA ARG A 73 -8.47 10.28 4.69
C ARG A 73 -9.36 11.31 3.99
N ARG A 74 -10.57 10.89 3.57
CA ARG A 74 -11.55 11.79 2.95
C ARG A 74 -11.96 12.92 3.91
N ALA A 75 -12.26 12.60 5.16
CA ALA A 75 -12.62 13.59 6.18
C ALA A 75 -11.49 14.60 6.45
N ARG A 76 -10.24 14.19 6.25
CA ARG A 76 -9.04 15.03 6.42
C ARG A 76 -8.56 15.67 5.11
N ASN A 77 -9.29 15.53 4.01
CA ASN A 77 -8.91 15.99 2.65
C ASN A 77 -7.49 15.58 2.23
N ARG A 78 -7.07 14.36 2.59
CA ARG A 78 -5.75 13.85 2.20
C ARG A 78 -5.73 13.45 0.74
N PRO A 79 -4.60 13.65 0.04
CA PRO A 79 -4.44 13.20 -1.34
C PRO A 79 -4.44 11.66 -1.42
N PRO A 80 -4.59 11.08 -2.62
CA PRO A 80 -4.43 9.63 -2.80
C PRO A 80 -3.10 9.11 -2.28
N ILE A 81 -3.10 7.90 -1.71
CA ILE A 81 -1.88 7.17 -1.40
C ILE A 81 -1.21 6.78 -2.72
N ARG A 82 0.04 7.17 -2.90
CA ARG A 82 0.81 6.86 -4.09
C ARG A 82 1.49 5.51 -3.95
N VAL A 83 1.12 4.57 -4.81
CA VAL A 83 1.75 3.24 -4.89
C VAL A 83 2.80 3.28 -6.00
N HIS A 84 4.06 3.29 -5.63
CA HIS A 84 5.21 3.38 -6.52
C HIS A 84 5.76 1.98 -6.80
N ALA A 85 5.89 1.61 -8.06
CA ALA A 85 6.51 0.37 -8.48
C ALA A 85 6.93 0.43 -9.96
N LEU A 86 7.72 -0.55 -10.39
CA LEU A 86 8.00 -0.75 -11.81
C LEU A 86 6.71 -1.05 -12.58
N ALA A 87 6.64 -0.65 -13.83
CA ALA A 87 5.45 -0.78 -14.66
C ALA A 87 4.84 -2.20 -14.69
N PRO A 88 5.62 -3.31 -14.77
CA PRO A 88 5.05 -4.67 -14.72
C PRO A 88 4.35 -4.99 -13.40
N THR A 89 4.88 -4.50 -12.27
CA THR A 89 4.27 -4.68 -10.94
C THR A 89 2.93 -3.94 -10.85
N LEU A 90 2.87 -2.69 -11.32
CA LEU A 90 1.61 -1.93 -11.35
C LEU A 90 0.58 -2.57 -12.29
N ALA A 91 1.01 -3.12 -13.43
CA ALA A 91 0.13 -3.84 -14.34
C ALA A 91 -0.47 -5.09 -13.67
N ALA A 92 0.32 -5.83 -12.90
CA ALA A 92 -0.15 -6.99 -12.14
C ALA A 92 -1.20 -6.58 -11.08
N LEU A 93 -0.94 -5.51 -10.32
CA LEU A 93 -1.90 -5.00 -9.33
C LEU A 93 -3.22 -4.58 -9.97
N ARG A 94 -3.17 -3.88 -11.10
CA ARG A 94 -4.36 -3.42 -11.82
C ARG A 94 -5.17 -4.59 -12.40
N SER A 95 -4.50 -5.57 -12.99
CA SER A 95 -5.17 -6.67 -13.67
C SER A 95 -5.69 -7.74 -12.72
N HIS A 96 -5.00 -7.98 -11.62
CA HIS A 96 -5.25 -9.15 -10.76
C HIS A 96 -5.73 -8.81 -9.35
N VAL A 97 -5.55 -7.59 -8.87
CA VAL A 97 -5.99 -7.19 -7.53
C VAL A 97 -7.12 -6.16 -7.62
N PHE A 98 -6.84 -4.97 -8.14
CA PHE A 98 -7.80 -3.86 -8.22
C PHE A 98 -8.69 -3.96 -9.47
N ASN A 99 -9.35 -5.08 -9.66
CA ASN A 99 -10.11 -5.42 -10.86
C ASN A 99 -11.63 -5.56 -10.59
N GLY A 100 -12.09 -5.29 -9.37
CA GLY A 100 -13.48 -5.45 -8.97
C GLY A 100 -13.89 -6.90 -8.70
N VAL A 101 -12.96 -7.86 -8.84
CA VAL A 101 -13.19 -9.30 -8.58
C VAL A 101 -12.46 -9.72 -7.30
N ILE A 102 -11.14 -9.56 -7.24
CA ILE A 102 -10.37 -9.88 -6.02
C ILE A 102 -10.53 -8.76 -5.00
N TRP A 103 -10.43 -7.49 -5.43
CA TRP A 103 -10.64 -6.32 -4.57
C TRP A 103 -11.27 -5.17 -5.35
N PRO A 104 -12.04 -4.28 -4.67
CA PRO A 104 -12.55 -3.07 -5.31
C PRO A 104 -11.43 -2.21 -5.91
N ASP A 105 -11.71 -1.55 -7.02
CA ASP A 105 -10.73 -0.69 -7.69
C ASP A 105 -10.62 0.66 -6.97
N PHE A 106 -9.80 0.73 -5.95
CA PHE A 106 -9.53 1.96 -5.19
C PHE A 106 -8.70 3.01 -5.94
N THR A 107 -8.25 2.70 -7.17
CA THR A 107 -7.70 3.72 -8.07
C THR A 107 -8.80 4.57 -8.72
N ARG A 108 -10.08 4.20 -8.50
CA ARG A 108 -11.28 4.88 -8.98
C ARG A 108 -12.30 5.18 -7.89
N LEU A 109 -12.16 4.54 -6.74
CA LEU A 109 -13.07 4.69 -5.59
C LEU A 109 -12.44 5.55 -4.49
N PRO A 110 -13.26 6.24 -3.69
CA PRO A 110 -14.73 6.34 -3.75
C PRO A 110 -15.23 7.21 -4.91
N ASP A 111 -14.37 8.01 -5.50
CA ASP A 111 -14.66 8.92 -6.60
C ASP A 111 -13.45 8.98 -7.55
N VAL A 112 -13.70 8.94 -8.86
CA VAL A 112 -12.63 9.03 -9.88
C VAL A 112 -11.82 10.33 -9.76
N GLN A 113 -12.42 11.41 -9.29
CA GLN A 113 -11.74 12.69 -9.09
C GLN A 113 -10.93 12.75 -7.78
N ALA A 114 -11.25 11.86 -6.82
CA ALA A 114 -10.59 11.77 -5.53
C ALA A 114 -10.47 10.31 -5.08
N PRO A 115 -9.71 9.47 -5.79
CA PRO A 115 -9.52 8.08 -5.45
C PRO A 115 -8.65 7.93 -4.19
N VAL A 116 -8.69 6.76 -3.55
CA VAL A 116 -7.83 6.48 -2.40
C VAL A 116 -6.41 6.15 -2.81
N LEU A 117 -6.23 5.47 -3.95
CA LEU A 117 -4.94 5.04 -4.47
C LEU A 117 -4.62 5.72 -5.81
N ALA A 118 -3.34 6.01 -6.01
CA ALA A 118 -2.78 6.38 -7.30
C ALA A 118 -1.58 5.48 -7.61
N LEU A 119 -1.61 4.78 -8.74
CA LEU A 119 -0.50 3.94 -9.20
C LEU A 119 0.50 4.81 -9.96
N VAL A 120 1.72 4.89 -9.45
CA VAL A 120 2.79 5.78 -9.96
C VAL A 120 3.96 4.93 -10.45
N PRO A 121 4.19 4.83 -11.77
CA PRO A 121 5.33 4.09 -12.29
C PRO A 121 6.64 4.79 -11.90
N ILE A 122 7.65 4.00 -11.58
CA ILE A 122 9.02 4.43 -11.33
C ILE A 122 9.97 3.65 -12.23
N GLU A 123 11.17 4.21 -12.43
CA GLU A 123 12.24 3.60 -13.20
C GLU A 123 13.45 3.31 -12.31
N ILE A 124 14.30 2.37 -12.76
CA ILE A 124 15.55 2.04 -12.05
C ILE A 124 16.46 3.27 -12.05
N GLY A 125 16.94 3.64 -10.85
CA GLY A 125 17.81 4.82 -10.67
C GLY A 125 17.08 6.15 -10.52
N GLN A 126 15.74 6.15 -10.60
CA GLN A 126 14.93 7.35 -10.36
C GLN A 126 15.00 7.74 -8.87
N VAL A 127 15.10 9.03 -8.62
CA VAL A 127 14.88 9.63 -7.28
C VAL A 127 13.44 10.10 -7.19
N VAL A 128 12.77 9.72 -6.11
CA VAL A 128 11.35 10.02 -5.85
C VAL A 128 11.23 10.91 -4.62
#